data_66523680be4430e0168296b1235e36de
#
_entry.id   66523680be4430e0168296b1235e36de
#
_cell.length_a   1.000
_cell.length_b   1.000
_cell.length_c   1.000
_cell.angle_alpha   90.00
_cell.angle_beta   90.00
_cell.angle_gamma   90.00
#
_symmetry.space_group_name_H-M   'P 1'
#
loop_
_entity.id
_entity.type
_entity.pdbx_description
1 polymer ?
#
loop_
_entity_poly.entity_id
_entity_poly.type
_entity_poly.pdbx_seq_one_letter_code
_entity_poly.pdbx_strand_id
1 'polypeptide(L)'
;MGDYFASSIHLVATQLKSLVKTVKLSASGYHNRTDPPDCCRIDPGTGRRTVALALAPEGNLLYCANYGTFDVARVDLATGEEIEAFDGVVGPRQILVSADGAQLLLAGVGGEGEQQVSDLYVLDRSSGKRVQEVPVGQSVAGVAQASDGLAVWAIARDDGELVAFDADWNETGRLSLGVGIDTLVLAPDEKTLLVGNSIGGQVHVVDAPSLALLNTIEGLASPKGIAVIA
;
A
#
# COMPACT_ATOMS: atom_id res chain seq x y z
N MET A 1 -2.74 24.74 16.60
CA MET A 1 -2.66 24.20 15.24
C MET A 1 -1.76 22.99 15.33
N GLY A 2 -2.36 21.81 15.32
CA GLY A 2 -1.63 20.57 15.56
C GLY A 2 -0.77 20.19 14.36
N ASP A 3 0.40 19.65 14.65
CA ASP A 3 1.36 19.12 13.69
C ASP A 3 0.73 17.99 12.83
N TYR A 4 0.13 18.36 11.73
CA TYR A 4 -0.41 17.39 10.75
C TYR A 4 0.69 16.60 10.02
N PHE A 5 1.96 16.80 10.33
CA PHE A 5 3.11 16.30 9.59
C PHE A 5 4.25 15.75 10.46
N ALA A 6 3.93 15.27 11.66
CA ALA A 6 4.94 14.57 12.43
C ALA A 6 5.20 13.19 11.79
N SER A 7 6.40 13.01 11.22
CA SER A 7 6.88 11.73 10.71
C SER A 7 7.19 10.80 11.89
N SER A 8 6.17 10.33 12.57
CA SER A 8 6.31 9.44 13.71
C SER A 8 5.32 8.29 13.64
N ILE A 9 5.76 7.13 14.10
CA ILE A 9 4.97 5.91 14.22
C ILE A 9 4.79 5.61 15.70
N HIS A 10 3.56 5.35 16.08
CA HIS A 10 3.21 5.00 17.45
C HIS A 10 2.92 3.50 17.55
N LEU A 11 3.75 2.80 18.31
CA LEU A 11 3.53 1.40 18.64
C LEU A 11 2.63 1.30 19.87
N VAL A 12 1.49 0.66 19.72
CA VAL A 12 0.49 0.49 20.79
C VAL A 12 0.34 -0.97 21.13
N ALA A 13 0.49 -1.33 22.41
CA ALA A 13 0.14 -2.66 22.88
C ALA A 13 -1.38 -2.80 22.88
N THR A 14 -1.93 -3.60 21.98
CA THR A 14 -3.38 -3.78 21.81
C THR A 14 -4.06 -4.34 23.05
N GLN A 15 -3.39 -5.23 23.81
CA GLN A 15 -3.92 -5.79 25.04
C GLN A 15 -3.98 -4.76 26.19
N LEU A 16 -3.03 -3.84 26.27
CA LEU A 16 -2.94 -2.84 27.32
C LEU A 16 -3.55 -1.49 26.93
N LYS A 17 -3.92 -1.31 25.68
CA LYS A 17 -4.38 -0.03 25.10
C LYS A 17 -3.47 1.15 25.46
N SER A 18 -2.17 0.89 25.54
CA SER A 18 -1.15 1.87 25.95
C SER A 18 -0.12 2.07 24.84
N LEU A 19 0.35 3.32 24.72
CA LEU A 19 1.48 3.65 23.86
C LEU A 19 2.74 2.99 24.42
N VAL A 20 3.35 2.09 23.64
CA VAL A 20 4.59 1.39 24.02
C VAL A 20 5.81 2.17 23.57
N LYS A 21 5.76 2.70 22.35
CA LYS A 21 6.91 3.38 21.75
C LYS A 21 6.47 4.37 20.66
N THR A 22 7.21 5.45 20.54
CA THR A 22 7.13 6.37 19.40
C THR A 22 8.42 6.28 18.61
N VAL A 23 8.33 5.97 17.33
CA VAL A 23 9.45 6.00 16.39
C VAL A 23 9.37 7.29 15.60
N LYS A 24 10.44 8.07 15.61
CA LYS A 24 10.56 9.26 14.76
C LYS A 24 11.33 8.86 13.51
N LEU A 25 10.74 9.07 12.35
CA LEU A 25 11.45 8.91 11.09
C LEU A 25 12.35 10.12 10.86
N SER A 26 13.53 9.89 10.27
CA SER A 26 14.45 10.96 9.98
C SER A 26 13.82 11.98 9.02
N ALA A 27 14.11 13.25 9.21
CA ALA A 27 13.66 14.33 8.32
C ALA A 27 14.44 14.37 6.99
N SER A 28 15.39 13.47 6.78
CA SER A 28 16.25 13.41 5.60
C SER A 28 15.51 12.80 4.42
N GLY A 29 14.54 13.51 3.91
CA GLY A 29 13.78 13.08 2.76
C GLY A 29 14.49 13.47 1.50
N TYR A 30 15.01 13.81 0.79
CA TYR A 30 15.59 14.14 -0.50
C TYR A 30 17.04 13.65 -0.61
N HIS A 31 17.22 12.40 -0.84
CA HIS A 31 18.49 11.90 -1.33
C HIS A 31 18.66 12.27 -2.81
N ASN A 32 19.42 13.36 -3.06
CA ASN A 32 20.08 13.71 -4.34
C ASN A 32 19.31 13.40 -5.64
N ARG A 33 18.02 13.64 -5.73
CA ARG A 33 17.41 13.82 -7.03
C ARG A 33 17.67 15.23 -7.50
N THR A 34 18.57 15.37 -8.44
CA THR A 34 18.89 16.64 -9.09
C THR A 34 17.73 17.20 -9.90
N ASP A 35 16.73 16.37 -10.23
CA ASP A 35 15.47 16.78 -10.86
C ASP A 35 14.35 15.78 -10.51
N PRO A 36 13.41 16.10 -9.60
CA PRO A 36 12.15 15.40 -9.57
C PRO A 36 11.39 15.72 -10.87
N PRO A 37 10.71 14.76 -11.49
CA PRO A 37 9.77 15.09 -12.56
C PRO A 37 8.78 16.14 -12.05
N ASP A 38 8.42 17.10 -12.89
CA ASP A 38 7.58 18.27 -12.52
C ASP A 38 6.24 17.91 -11.84
N CYS A 39 5.76 16.67 -12.06
CA CYS A 39 4.57 16.11 -11.40
C CYS A 39 4.72 15.88 -9.89
N CYS A 40 5.93 15.91 -9.35
CA CYS A 40 6.24 15.47 -7.99
C CYS A 40 6.95 16.58 -7.19
N ARG A 41 6.64 17.84 -7.43
CA ARG A 41 7.10 18.94 -6.59
C ARG A 41 6.53 18.79 -5.19
N ILE A 42 7.31 18.17 -4.32
CA ILE A 42 7.03 18.10 -2.91
C ILE A 42 7.54 19.38 -2.28
N ASP A 43 6.65 20.09 -1.59
CA ASP A 43 7.05 21.18 -0.72
C ASP A 43 8.02 20.61 0.33
N PRO A 44 9.27 21.11 0.42
CA PRO A 44 10.25 20.61 1.38
C PRO A 44 9.82 20.73 2.85
N GLY A 45 8.68 21.38 3.12
CA GLY A 45 8.07 21.48 4.44
C GLY A 45 7.10 20.36 4.81
N THR A 46 6.75 19.44 3.90
CA THR A 46 5.65 18.48 4.14
C THR A 46 6.05 17.20 4.89
N GLY A 47 7.33 16.93 5.11
CA GLY A 47 7.80 15.71 5.78
C GLY A 47 7.48 14.41 5.02
N ARG A 48 7.76 13.27 5.60
CA ARG A 48 7.62 11.95 4.94
C ARG A 48 6.18 11.52 4.66
N ARG A 49 5.21 11.92 5.47
CA ARG A 49 3.79 11.53 5.35
C ARG A 49 3.62 10.03 5.16
N THR A 50 3.94 9.25 6.18
CA THR A 50 3.71 7.80 6.18
C THR A 50 2.21 7.51 6.02
N VAL A 51 1.87 6.71 5.01
CA VAL A 51 0.48 6.39 4.64
C VAL A 51 0.14 4.91 4.82
N ALA A 52 1.14 4.03 4.80
CA ALA A 52 0.93 2.60 5.00
C ALA A 52 2.12 1.96 5.71
N LEU A 53 1.85 0.87 6.39
CA LEU A 53 2.81 0.11 7.19
C LEU A 53 2.70 -1.37 6.86
N ALA A 54 3.84 -2.06 6.79
CA ALA A 54 3.91 -3.51 6.70
C ALA A 54 4.90 -4.06 7.73
N LEU A 55 4.45 -5.02 8.52
CA LEU A 55 5.29 -5.73 9.47
C LEU A 55 5.98 -6.91 8.75
N ALA A 56 7.28 -7.06 8.97
CA ALA A 56 7.99 -8.24 8.50
C ALA A 56 7.47 -9.50 9.21
N PRO A 57 7.44 -10.67 8.55
CA PRO A 57 6.97 -11.92 9.17
C PRO A 57 7.70 -12.29 10.46
N GLU A 58 8.96 -11.91 10.59
CA GLU A 58 9.81 -12.13 11.77
C GLU A 58 9.38 -11.24 12.97
N GLY A 59 8.56 -10.22 12.75
CA GLY A 59 8.04 -9.33 13.76
C GLY A 59 9.02 -8.29 14.30
N ASN A 60 10.21 -8.17 13.74
CA ASN A 60 11.27 -7.27 14.20
C ASN A 60 11.49 -6.03 13.31
N LEU A 61 10.99 -6.04 12.08
CA LEU A 61 11.13 -4.94 11.12
C LEU A 61 9.78 -4.39 10.71
N LEU A 62 9.71 -3.08 10.55
CA LEU A 62 8.55 -2.38 10.03
C LEU A 62 8.93 -1.59 8.78
N TYR A 63 8.16 -1.73 7.73
CA TYR A 63 8.28 -0.98 6.50
C TYR A 63 7.23 0.12 6.46
N CYS A 64 7.65 1.34 6.17
CA CYS A 64 6.83 2.54 6.23
C CYS A 64 6.80 3.19 4.86
N ALA A 65 5.70 3.09 4.15
CA ALA A 65 5.52 3.72 2.86
C ALA A 65 5.21 5.21 3.04
N ASN A 66 6.07 6.07 2.51
CA ASN A 66 6.04 7.50 2.71
C ASN A 66 5.65 8.23 1.43
N TYR A 67 4.41 8.75 1.41
CA TYR A 67 3.88 9.49 0.27
C TYR A 67 4.58 10.83 0.06
N GLY A 68 5.05 11.48 1.13
CA GLY A 68 5.65 12.80 1.04
C GLY A 68 7.07 12.82 0.46
N THR A 69 7.82 11.74 0.60
CA THR A 69 9.22 11.61 0.15
C THR A 69 9.41 10.54 -0.93
N PHE A 70 8.35 9.79 -1.27
CA PHE A 70 8.38 8.71 -2.27
C PHE A 70 9.43 7.65 -1.95
N ASP A 71 9.49 7.28 -0.67
CA ASP A 71 10.39 6.23 -0.17
C ASP A 71 9.66 5.21 0.69
N VAL A 72 10.37 4.13 0.99
CA VAL A 72 9.99 3.16 2.01
C VAL A 72 11.07 3.14 3.08
N ALA A 73 10.74 3.59 4.30
CA ALA A 73 11.65 3.48 5.43
C ALA A 73 11.58 2.09 6.06
N ARG A 74 12.72 1.51 6.40
CA ARG A 74 12.87 0.27 7.18
C ARG A 74 13.26 0.61 8.60
N VAL A 75 12.47 0.18 9.56
CA VAL A 75 12.62 0.48 10.98
C VAL A 75 12.83 -0.79 11.78
N ASP A 76 13.82 -0.82 12.65
CA ASP A 76 14.02 -1.85 13.66
C ASP A 76 13.06 -1.59 14.84
N LEU A 77 12.20 -2.54 15.14
CA LEU A 77 11.22 -2.40 16.21
C LEU A 77 11.80 -2.57 17.61
N ALA A 78 12.94 -3.27 17.75
CA ALA A 78 13.60 -3.43 19.04
C ALA A 78 14.27 -2.13 19.49
N THR A 79 14.99 -1.48 18.59
CA THR A 79 15.65 -0.19 18.88
C THR A 79 14.72 1.00 18.65
N GLY A 80 13.78 0.90 17.71
CA GLY A 80 12.94 1.97 17.22
C GLY A 80 13.69 2.96 16.32
N GLU A 81 14.76 2.51 15.72
CA GLU A 81 15.58 3.31 14.84
C GLU A 81 15.28 2.96 13.38
N GLU A 82 15.32 3.97 12.52
CA GLU A 82 15.33 3.77 11.09
C GLU A 82 16.69 3.21 10.67
N ILE A 83 16.67 2.07 9.99
CA ILE A 83 17.88 1.41 9.49
C ILE A 83 18.31 2.04 8.17
N GLU A 84 17.35 2.22 7.26
CA GLU A 84 17.55 2.76 5.93
C GLU A 84 16.23 3.17 5.29
N ALA A 85 16.31 3.83 4.13
CA ALA A 85 15.16 4.12 3.28
C ALA A 85 15.45 3.67 1.85
N PHE A 86 14.43 3.12 1.20
CA PHE A 86 14.45 2.67 -0.19
C PHE A 86 13.75 3.72 -1.06
N ASP A 87 14.44 4.27 -2.03
CA ASP A 87 13.92 5.28 -2.94
C ASP A 87 13.19 4.66 -4.15
N GLY A 88 12.44 5.51 -4.86
CA GLY A 88 11.96 5.19 -6.21
C GLY A 88 10.57 4.60 -6.28
N VAL A 89 9.76 4.76 -5.25
CA VAL A 89 8.34 4.42 -5.28
C VAL A 89 7.51 5.69 -5.38
N VAL A 90 6.85 5.91 -6.52
CA VAL A 90 6.04 7.11 -6.73
C VAL A 90 4.69 6.97 -6.02
N GLY A 91 4.36 7.94 -5.17
CA GLY A 91 3.06 8.06 -4.53
C GLY A 91 2.57 6.82 -3.78
N PRO A 92 3.40 6.15 -2.93
CA PRO A 92 2.99 4.91 -2.31
C PRO A 92 1.71 5.10 -1.49
N ARG A 93 0.78 4.14 -1.58
CA ARG A 93 -0.52 4.12 -0.89
C ARG A 93 -0.68 2.92 0.01
N GLN A 94 -0.22 1.78 -0.43
CA GLN A 94 -0.25 0.54 0.31
C GLN A 94 1.05 -0.22 0.12
N ILE A 95 1.46 -0.94 1.15
CA ILE A 95 2.63 -1.81 1.15
C ILE A 95 2.26 -3.11 1.86
N LEU A 96 2.76 -4.22 1.35
CA LEU A 96 2.75 -5.49 2.07
C LEU A 96 4.09 -6.21 1.86
N VAL A 97 4.42 -7.09 2.78
CA VAL A 97 5.52 -8.06 2.62
C VAL A 97 4.93 -9.28 1.95
N SER A 98 5.60 -9.80 0.92
CA SER A 98 5.16 -11.01 0.21
C SER A 98 5.07 -12.22 1.15
N ALA A 99 4.25 -13.20 0.78
CA ALA A 99 3.99 -14.38 1.59
C ALA A 99 5.27 -15.17 1.96
N ASP A 100 6.25 -15.21 1.05
CA ASP A 100 7.57 -15.80 1.28
C ASP A 100 8.53 -14.91 2.08
N GLY A 101 8.13 -13.68 2.37
CA GLY A 101 8.94 -12.70 3.08
C GLY A 101 10.09 -12.10 2.27
N ALA A 102 10.22 -12.38 0.98
CA ALA A 102 11.37 -11.96 0.18
C ALA A 102 11.20 -10.60 -0.48
N GLN A 103 9.96 -10.15 -0.69
CA GLN A 103 9.64 -8.97 -1.46
C GLN A 103 8.75 -7.99 -0.69
N LEU A 104 8.74 -6.74 -1.15
CA LEU A 104 7.75 -5.73 -0.80
C LEU A 104 6.89 -5.45 -2.03
N LEU A 105 5.58 -5.55 -1.89
CA LEU A 105 4.62 -5.21 -2.91
C LEU A 105 4.04 -3.82 -2.58
N LEU A 106 4.17 -2.87 -3.50
CA LEU A 106 3.77 -1.49 -3.28
C LEU A 106 2.78 -1.03 -4.34
N ALA A 107 1.60 -0.68 -3.88
CA ALA A 107 0.64 0.08 -4.66
C ALA A 107 0.96 1.57 -4.55
N GLY A 108 0.88 2.31 -5.66
CA GLY A 108 1.15 3.73 -5.69
C GLY A 108 0.18 4.49 -6.58
N VAL A 109 -0.14 5.71 -6.18
CA VAL A 109 -0.94 6.64 -6.96
C VAL A 109 -0.19 7.95 -7.10
N GLY A 110 -0.20 8.53 -8.27
CA GLY A 110 0.45 9.83 -8.48
C GLY A 110 0.86 10.02 -9.93
N GLY A 111 1.35 11.22 -10.20
CA GLY A 111 1.63 11.66 -11.54
C GLY A 111 0.41 12.26 -12.24
N GLU A 112 0.65 13.14 -13.18
CA GLU A 112 -0.34 13.68 -14.08
C GLU A 112 0.04 13.38 -15.53
N GLY A 113 -0.94 13.13 -16.37
CA GLY A 113 -0.70 12.84 -17.79
C GLY A 113 0.06 11.53 -18.02
N GLU A 114 1.09 11.55 -18.85
CA GLU A 114 1.88 10.38 -19.24
C GLU A 114 2.75 9.79 -18.11
N GLN A 115 2.82 10.44 -16.95
CA GLN A 115 3.58 9.99 -15.78
C GLN A 115 2.69 9.40 -14.68
N GLN A 116 1.44 9.10 -14.99
CA GLN A 116 0.54 8.47 -14.04
C GLN A 116 1.03 7.07 -13.68
N VAL A 117 1.07 6.77 -12.38
CA VAL A 117 1.47 5.43 -11.92
C VAL A 117 0.41 4.43 -12.31
N SER A 118 0.79 3.47 -13.12
CA SER A 118 -0.08 2.39 -13.62
C SER A 118 0.38 1.00 -13.20
N ASP A 119 1.48 0.92 -12.43
CA ASP A 119 2.15 -0.32 -12.09
C ASP A 119 2.14 -0.58 -10.58
N LEU A 120 2.05 -1.84 -10.22
CA LEU A 120 2.41 -2.34 -8.90
C LEU A 120 3.94 -2.52 -8.88
N TYR A 121 4.61 -1.96 -7.89
CA TYR A 121 6.06 -2.09 -7.74
C TYR A 121 6.40 -3.28 -6.85
N VAL A 122 7.33 -4.11 -7.30
CA VAL A 122 7.89 -5.21 -6.54
C VAL A 122 9.35 -4.89 -6.22
N LEU A 123 9.69 -4.80 -4.94
CA LEU A 123 11.04 -4.55 -4.49
C LEU A 123 11.60 -5.80 -3.80
N ASP A 124 12.87 -6.08 -4.01
CA ASP A 124 13.61 -7.01 -3.15
C ASP A 124 13.70 -6.42 -1.73
N ARG A 125 13.19 -7.15 -0.75
CA ARG A 125 13.07 -6.66 0.64
C ARG A 125 14.42 -6.39 1.30
N SER A 126 15.46 -7.11 0.89
CA SER A 126 16.78 -6.98 1.52
C SER A 126 17.55 -5.75 1.04
N SER A 127 17.46 -5.44 -0.23
CA SER A 127 18.21 -4.36 -0.87
C SER A 127 17.38 -3.13 -1.20
N GLY A 128 16.06 -3.22 -1.12
CA GLY A 128 15.14 -2.16 -1.55
C GLY A 128 15.11 -1.90 -3.06
N LYS A 129 15.83 -2.71 -3.84
CA LYS A 129 15.86 -2.53 -5.30
C LYS A 129 14.56 -2.99 -5.92
N ARG A 130 14.05 -2.20 -6.86
CA ARG A 130 12.92 -2.60 -7.69
C ARG A 130 13.35 -3.75 -8.59
N VAL A 131 12.66 -4.89 -8.46
CA VAL A 131 12.93 -6.10 -9.25
C VAL A 131 11.89 -6.30 -10.34
N GLN A 132 10.69 -5.73 -10.16
CA GLN A 132 9.63 -5.80 -11.17
C GLN A 132 8.67 -4.63 -11.08
N GLU A 133 8.06 -4.30 -12.21
CA GLU A 133 6.89 -3.43 -12.36
C GLU A 133 5.81 -4.26 -13.05
N VAL A 134 4.63 -4.33 -12.44
CA VAL A 134 3.50 -5.13 -12.92
C VAL A 134 2.40 -4.18 -13.37
N PRO A 135 2.09 -4.11 -14.68
CA PRO A 135 1.02 -3.26 -15.18
C PRO A 135 -0.33 -3.67 -14.59
N VAL A 136 -1.04 -2.73 -13.99
CA VAL A 136 -2.37 -2.94 -13.38
C VAL A 136 -3.41 -2.08 -14.07
N GLY A 137 -3.16 -0.78 -14.11
CA GLY A 137 -4.05 0.26 -14.60
C GLY A 137 -3.86 1.55 -13.83
N GLN A 138 -4.65 2.58 -14.11
CA GLN A 138 -4.41 3.92 -13.61
C GLN A 138 -4.62 4.02 -12.09
N SER A 139 -3.63 4.59 -11.40
CA SER A 139 -3.66 4.84 -9.95
C SER A 139 -3.82 3.55 -9.14
N VAL A 140 -2.77 2.76 -9.03
CA VAL A 140 -2.79 1.51 -8.25
C VAL A 140 -2.90 1.85 -6.77
N ALA A 141 -4.09 1.67 -6.20
CA ALA A 141 -4.39 2.14 -4.85
C ALA A 141 -4.34 1.04 -3.78
N GLY A 142 -4.40 -0.22 -4.17
CA GLY A 142 -4.42 -1.34 -3.23
C GLY A 142 -3.82 -2.61 -3.80
N VAL A 143 -3.28 -3.45 -2.91
CA VAL A 143 -2.74 -4.76 -3.22
C VAL A 143 -3.05 -5.74 -2.09
N ALA A 144 -3.37 -6.98 -2.43
CA ALA A 144 -3.52 -8.10 -1.50
C ALA A 144 -2.89 -9.34 -2.10
N GLN A 145 -2.43 -10.26 -1.26
CA GLN A 145 -1.81 -11.52 -1.68
C GLN A 145 -2.35 -12.66 -0.82
N ALA A 146 -2.56 -13.82 -1.42
CA ALA A 146 -2.87 -15.05 -0.71
C ALA A 146 -1.67 -15.51 0.12
N SER A 147 -1.91 -16.19 1.25
CA SER A 147 -0.85 -16.62 2.17
C SER A 147 0.10 -17.66 1.58
N ASP A 148 -0.33 -18.38 0.56
CA ASP A 148 0.50 -19.30 -0.21
C ASP A 148 1.35 -18.60 -1.30
N GLY A 149 1.13 -17.30 -1.53
CA GLY A 149 1.83 -16.51 -2.53
C GLY A 149 1.39 -16.76 -3.98
N LEU A 150 0.40 -17.65 -4.22
CA LEU A 150 0.03 -18.08 -5.57
C LEU A 150 -0.92 -17.10 -6.29
N ALA A 151 -1.57 -16.22 -5.55
CA ALA A 151 -2.47 -15.24 -6.11
C ALA A 151 -2.23 -13.85 -5.52
N VAL A 152 -2.28 -12.83 -6.37
CA VAL A 152 -2.18 -11.42 -6.01
C VAL A 152 -3.34 -10.67 -6.65
N TRP A 153 -3.92 -9.73 -5.92
CA TRP A 153 -4.95 -8.82 -6.41
C TRP A 153 -4.50 -7.38 -6.23
N ALA A 154 -4.77 -6.56 -7.23
CA ALA A 154 -4.51 -5.13 -7.17
C ALA A 154 -5.70 -4.34 -7.70
N ILE A 155 -5.86 -3.10 -7.26
CA ILE A 155 -6.92 -2.22 -7.75
C ILE A 155 -6.34 -1.05 -8.54
N ALA A 156 -6.85 -0.88 -9.78
CA ALA A 156 -6.68 0.29 -10.61
C ALA A 156 -7.82 1.27 -10.29
N ARG A 157 -7.55 2.22 -9.41
CA ARG A 157 -8.56 3.10 -8.79
C ARG A 157 -9.32 3.94 -9.80
N ASP A 158 -8.59 4.54 -10.74
CA ASP A 158 -9.16 5.50 -11.69
C ASP A 158 -9.81 4.79 -12.90
N ASP A 159 -9.42 3.53 -13.16
CA ASP A 159 -10.11 2.65 -14.10
C ASP A 159 -11.32 1.95 -13.44
N GLY A 160 -11.35 1.88 -12.12
CA GLY A 160 -12.40 1.19 -11.37
C GLY A 160 -12.32 -0.33 -11.47
N GLU A 161 -11.13 -0.90 -11.59
CA GLU A 161 -10.92 -2.31 -11.86
C GLU A 161 -10.13 -3.02 -10.75
N LEU A 162 -10.60 -4.21 -10.39
CA LEU A 162 -9.88 -5.19 -9.61
C LEU A 162 -9.21 -6.17 -10.56
N VAL A 163 -7.90 -6.34 -10.45
CA VAL A 163 -7.10 -7.21 -11.33
C VAL A 163 -6.46 -8.31 -10.50
N ALA A 164 -6.52 -9.54 -11.00
CA ALA A 164 -5.91 -10.72 -10.39
C ALA A 164 -4.70 -11.19 -11.20
N PHE A 165 -3.67 -11.63 -10.48
CA PHE A 165 -2.43 -12.16 -11.04
C PHE A 165 -2.10 -13.50 -10.40
N ASP A 166 -1.39 -14.36 -11.14
CA ASP A 166 -0.73 -15.54 -10.60
C ASP A 166 0.64 -15.21 -9.97
N ALA A 167 1.34 -16.24 -9.48
CA ALA A 167 2.66 -16.09 -8.85
C ALA A 167 3.76 -15.59 -9.82
N ASP A 168 3.57 -15.78 -11.11
CA ASP A 168 4.47 -15.34 -12.18
C ASP A 168 4.10 -13.96 -12.73
N TRP A 169 3.14 -13.28 -12.09
CA TRP A 169 2.61 -11.97 -12.46
C TRP A 169 1.85 -11.94 -13.80
N ASN A 170 1.32 -13.07 -14.25
CA ASN A 170 0.40 -13.09 -15.39
C ASN A 170 -0.99 -12.68 -14.91
N GLU A 171 -1.64 -11.77 -15.62
CA GLU A 171 -3.03 -11.41 -15.34
C GLU A 171 -3.94 -12.64 -15.59
N THR A 172 -4.67 -13.03 -14.55
CA THR A 172 -5.60 -14.18 -14.60
C THR A 172 -7.06 -13.75 -14.72
N GLY A 173 -7.36 -12.49 -14.43
CA GLY A 173 -8.71 -11.97 -14.56
C GLY A 173 -8.82 -10.51 -14.14
N ARG A 174 -9.94 -9.90 -14.51
CA ARG A 174 -10.26 -8.50 -14.24
C ARG A 174 -11.75 -8.33 -13.97
N LEU A 175 -12.11 -7.52 -12.98
CA LEU A 175 -13.48 -7.21 -12.59
C LEU A 175 -13.69 -5.71 -12.48
N SER A 176 -14.64 -5.15 -13.24
CA SER A 176 -15.00 -3.73 -13.11
C SER A 176 -15.97 -3.54 -11.95
N LEU A 177 -15.59 -2.63 -11.03
CA LEU A 177 -16.33 -2.27 -9.81
C LEU A 177 -16.67 -0.79 -9.75
N GLY A 178 -16.30 -0.03 -10.80
CA GLY A 178 -16.52 1.40 -10.88
C GLY A 178 -15.38 2.23 -10.27
N VAL A 179 -15.18 3.42 -10.80
CA VAL A 179 -14.11 4.33 -10.41
C VAL A 179 -14.18 4.70 -8.93
N GLY A 180 -13.02 4.93 -8.31
CA GLY A 180 -12.93 5.36 -6.92
C GLY A 180 -12.80 4.23 -5.91
N ILE A 181 -12.58 2.98 -6.36
CA ILE A 181 -12.13 1.89 -5.48
C ILE A 181 -10.74 2.24 -4.97
N ASP A 182 -10.54 2.22 -3.65
CA ASP A 182 -9.28 2.67 -3.04
C ASP A 182 -8.82 1.85 -1.82
N THR A 183 -9.56 0.82 -1.47
CA THR A 183 -9.24 -0.08 -0.35
C THR A 183 -9.45 -1.52 -0.79
N LEU A 184 -8.46 -2.38 -0.54
CA LEU A 184 -8.50 -3.80 -0.85
C LEU A 184 -8.05 -4.61 0.37
N VAL A 185 -8.86 -5.57 0.77
CA VAL A 185 -8.55 -6.51 1.86
C VAL A 185 -8.94 -7.92 1.45
N LEU A 186 -8.02 -8.87 1.59
CA LEU A 186 -8.34 -10.30 1.56
C LEU A 186 -8.78 -10.73 2.96
N ALA A 187 -9.94 -11.34 3.06
CA ALA A 187 -10.45 -11.84 4.33
C ALA A 187 -9.64 -13.06 4.81
N PRO A 188 -9.64 -13.37 6.12
CA PRO A 188 -8.90 -14.50 6.68
C PRO A 188 -9.31 -15.88 6.13
N ASP A 189 -10.47 -15.99 5.49
CA ASP A 189 -10.91 -17.20 4.80
C ASP A 189 -10.17 -17.44 3.47
N GLU A 190 -9.39 -16.45 3.01
CA GLU A 190 -8.66 -16.40 1.73
C GLU A 190 -9.52 -16.63 0.49
N LYS A 191 -10.83 -16.48 0.64
CA LYS A 191 -11.81 -16.65 -0.44
C LYS A 191 -12.59 -15.39 -0.74
N THR A 192 -12.56 -14.43 0.17
CA THR A 192 -13.37 -13.21 0.08
C THR A 192 -12.48 -11.99 0.00
N LEU A 193 -12.63 -11.22 -1.07
CA LEU A 193 -12.06 -9.88 -1.18
C LEU A 193 -13.11 -8.83 -0.80
N LEU A 194 -12.71 -7.86 0.00
CA LEU A 194 -13.49 -6.67 0.30
C LEU A 194 -12.85 -5.47 -0.40
N VAL A 195 -13.60 -4.83 -1.27
CA VAL A 195 -13.14 -3.69 -2.07
C VAL A 195 -13.96 -2.46 -1.71
N GLY A 196 -13.34 -1.48 -1.06
CA GLY A 196 -13.97 -0.22 -0.71
C GLY A 196 -13.95 0.76 -1.86
N ASN A 197 -15.12 1.36 -2.15
CA ASN A 197 -15.28 2.46 -3.08
C ASN A 197 -15.66 3.73 -2.32
N SER A 198 -14.68 4.61 -2.08
CA SER A 198 -14.90 5.81 -1.28
C SER A 198 -15.72 6.88 -2.01
N ILE A 199 -15.71 6.88 -3.33
CA ILE A 199 -16.52 7.80 -4.15
C ILE A 199 -17.96 7.31 -4.22
N GLY A 200 -18.15 6.00 -4.47
CA GLY A 200 -19.49 5.40 -4.55
C GLY A 200 -20.16 5.16 -3.20
N GLY A 201 -19.44 5.28 -2.09
CA GLY A 201 -19.98 4.97 -0.76
C GLY A 201 -20.38 3.50 -0.60
N GLN A 202 -19.55 2.60 -1.15
CA GLN A 202 -19.85 1.18 -1.25
C GLN A 202 -18.69 0.30 -0.76
N VAL A 203 -19.00 -0.91 -0.36
CA VAL A 203 -18.03 -2.00 -0.21
C VAL A 203 -18.52 -3.19 -1.03
N HIS A 204 -17.71 -3.58 -1.99
CA HIS A 204 -17.97 -4.77 -2.81
C HIS A 204 -17.39 -6.01 -2.13
N VAL A 205 -18.17 -7.07 -2.10
CA VAL A 205 -17.77 -8.40 -1.62
C VAL A 205 -17.57 -9.28 -2.84
N VAL A 206 -16.34 -9.74 -3.05
CA VAL A 206 -15.94 -10.45 -4.26
C VAL A 206 -15.38 -11.82 -3.88
N ASP A 207 -15.77 -12.85 -4.62
CA ASP A 207 -15.15 -14.18 -4.55
C ASP A 207 -13.73 -14.09 -5.12
N ALA A 208 -12.73 -14.32 -4.30
CA ALA A 208 -11.33 -14.10 -4.68
C ALA A 208 -10.87 -15.02 -5.84
N PRO A 209 -11.18 -16.34 -5.83
CA PRO A 209 -10.74 -17.23 -6.91
C PRO A 209 -11.39 -16.95 -8.26
N SER A 210 -12.68 -16.62 -8.31
CA SER A 210 -13.42 -16.45 -9.56
C SER A 210 -13.61 -15.01 -9.99
N LEU A 211 -13.25 -14.04 -9.13
CA LEU A 211 -13.56 -12.61 -9.30
C LEU A 211 -15.06 -12.33 -9.46
N ALA A 212 -15.94 -13.19 -8.97
CA ALA A 212 -17.36 -12.96 -9.02
C ALA A 212 -17.80 -11.94 -7.96
N LEU A 213 -18.54 -10.91 -8.35
CA LEU A 213 -19.17 -10.01 -7.39
C LEU A 213 -20.29 -10.75 -6.65
N LEU A 214 -20.11 -10.97 -5.35
CA LEU A 214 -21.08 -11.68 -4.51
C LEU A 214 -22.13 -10.73 -3.93
N ASN A 215 -21.72 -9.54 -3.51
CA ASN A 215 -22.61 -8.56 -2.89
C ASN A 215 -22.01 -7.14 -2.97
N THR A 216 -22.86 -6.15 -2.77
CA THR A 216 -22.44 -4.75 -2.58
C THR A 216 -23.17 -4.18 -1.38
N ILE A 217 -22.41 -3.67 -0.42
CA ILE A 217 -22.92 -2.94 0.75
C ILE A 217 -22.93 -1.45 0.37
N GLU A 218 -24.09 -0.83 0.40
CA GLU A 218 -24.31 0.55 -0.04
C GLU A 218 -24.57 1.52 1.12
N GLY A 219 -24.57 2.81 0.82
CA GLY A 219 -24.96 3.86 1.76
C GLY A 219 -23.91 4.21 2.80
N LEU A 220 -22.65 3.89 2.53
CA LEU A 220 -21.54 4.22 3.41
C LEU A 220 -21.01 5.63 3.12
N ALA A 221 -20.64 6.35 4.15
CA ALA A 221 -20.05 7.69 4.00
C ALA A 221 -18.53 7.57 3.70
N SER A 222 -18.16 7.40 2.41
CA SER A 222 -16.77 7.39 1.95
C SER A 222 -15.88 6.38 2.71
N PRO A 223 -16.10 5.07 2.60
CA PRO A 223 -15.31 4.06 3.30
C PRO A 223 -13.87 4.10 2.84
N LYS A 224 -12.92 4.34 3.77
CA LYS A 224 -11.48 4.46 3.48
C LYS A 224 -10.61 3.42 4.19
N GLY A 225 -11.20 2.58 4.99
CA GLY A 225 -10.51 1.52 5.71
C GLY A 225 -11.47 0.38 6.00
N ILE A 226 -11.00 -0.84 5.78
CA ILE A 226 -11.72 -2.08 6.05
C ILE A 226 -10.86 -2.91 6.99
N ALA A 227 -11.46 -3.44 8.04
CA ALA A 227 -10.85 -4.43 8.90
C ALA A 227 -11.78 -5.64 9.01
N VAL A 228 -11.21 -6.81 8.90
CA VAL A 228 -11.92 -8.07 9.09
C VAL A 228 -11.54 -8.64 10.45
N ILE A 229 -12.54 -8.98 11.24
CA ILE A 229 -12.34 -9.62 12.55
C ILE A 229 -12.59 -11.11 12.35
N ALA A 230 -11.59 -11.93 12.70
CA ALA A 230 -11.67 -13.39 12.68
C ALA A 230 -12.34 -13.92 13.96
#